data_5864d49ad6a328b6b2cfc9f1378430e5
#
_entry.id   5864d49ad6a328b6b2cfc9f1378430e5
#
_cell.length_a   1.000
_cell.length_b   1.000
_cell.length_c   1.000
_cell.angle_alpha   90.00
_cell.angle_beta   90.00
_cell.angle_gamma   90.00
#
_symmetry.space_group_name_H-M   'P 1'
#
loop_
_entity.id
_entity.type
_entity.pdbx_description
1 polymer ?
#
loop_
_entity_poly.entity_id
_entity_poly.type
_entity_poly.pdbx_seq_one_letter_code
_entity_poly.pdbx_strand_id
1 'polypeptide(L)'
;MSAEAAKAAFDEVKKTISASEANKETVILATVKGDIHDIGKNIVKVIMENYGYKVIDLGKDVPPETIANCAIENNIRLVGLSALMTTTVPAMEETIKLISKLKPDCKVVVGGAVLTQEYADMIHADKYAKNAMETVRYAEELFNY
;
A
#
# COMPACT_ATOMS: atom_id res chain seq x y z
N MET A 1 -21.41 -27.95 16.73
CA MET A 1 -20.52 -27.99 15.56
C MET A 1 -19.10 -28.14 16.03
N SER A 2 -18.35 -29.09 15.48
CA SER A 2 -16.94 -29.25 15.85
C SER A 2 -16.13 -28.05 15.35
N ALA A 3 -14.98 -27.82 15.98
CA ALA A 3 -14.08 -26.75 15.55
C ALA A 3 -13.66 -26.94 14.09
N GLU A 4 -13.48 -28.17 13.66
CA GLU A 4 -13.12 -28.49 12.27
C GLU A 4 -14.26 -28.19 11.29
N ALA A 5 -15.49 -28.51 11.67
CA ALA A 5 -16.65 -28.22 10.84
C ALA A 5 -16.89 -26.71 10.74
N ALA A 6 -16.70 -25.98 11.86
CA ALA A 6 -16.81 -24.52 11.88
C ALA A 6 -15.71 -23.89 11.00
N LYS A 7 -14.50 -24.41 11.09
CA LYS A 7 -13.39 -23.93 10.26
C LYS A 7 -13.63 -24.22 8.79
N ALA A 8 -14.08 -25.42 8.45
CA ALA A 8 -14.37 -25.79 7.07
C ALA A 8 -15.48 -24.92 6.46
N ALA A 9 -16.55 -24.65 7.23
CA ALA A 9 -17.61 -23.78 6.79
C ALA A 9 -17.14 -22.35 6.61
N PHE A 10 -16.31 -21.87 7.53
CA PHE A 10 -15.72 -20.54 7.44
C PHE A 10 -14.76 -20.43 6.24
N ASP A 11 -13.91 -21.44 6.03
CA ASP A 11 -12.98 -21.46 4.92
C ASP A 11 -13.72 -21.51 3.57
N GLU A 12 -14.84 -22.21 3.50
CA GLU A 12 -15.65 -22.28 2.29
C GLU A 12 -16.32 -20.94 2.00
N VAL A 13 -16.87 -20.27 2.99
CA VAL A 13 -17.42 -18.93 2.86
C VAL A 13 -16.30 -17.96 2.48
N LYS A 14 -15.17 -18.08 3.12
CA LYS A 14 -13.99 -17.27 2.80
C LYS A 14 -13.53 -17.51 1.36
N LYS A 15 -13.54 -18.74 0.88
CA LYS A 15 -13.22 -19.05 -0.50
C LYS A 15 -14.23 -18.46 -1.48
N THR A 16 -15.50 -18.49 -1.16
CA THR A 16 -16.55 -17.91 -1.98
C THR A 16 -16.43 -16.39 -2.04
N ILE A 17 -16.21 -15.75 -0.92
CA ILE A 17 -15.96 -14.32 -0.83
C ILE A 17 -14.59 -14.01 -1.43
N SER A 18 -13.58 -14.81 -1.12
CA SER A 18 -12.21 -14.63 -1.58
C SER A 18 -12.02 -14.98 -3.05
N ALA A 19 -12.90 -15.74 -3.67
CA ALA A 19 -12.84 -15.92 -5.13
C ALA A 19 -13.01 -14.56 -5.81
N SER A 20 -13.73 -13.62 -5.17
CA SER A 20 -13.84 -12.26 -5.64
C SER A 20 -12.89 -11.31 -4.91
N GLU A 21 -12.56 -11.57 -3.62
CA GLU A 21 -11.75 -10.67 -2.79
C GLU A 21 -10.27 -11.04 -2.71
N ALA A 22 -9.94 -12.34 -2.67
CA ALA A 22 -8.54 -12.78 -2.68
C ALA A 22 -7.87 -12.55 -4.03
N ASN A 23 -8.66 -12.19 -5.03
CA ASN A 23 -8.17 -11.80 -6.35
C ASN A 23 -8.18 -10.30 -6.55
N LYS A 24 -8.29 -9.53 -5.45
CA LYS A 24 -8.08 -8.09 -5.52
C LYS A 24 -6.63 -7.82 -5.94
N GLU A 25 -6.43 -6.64 -6.44
CA GLU A 25 -5.14 -6.22 -6.98
C GLU A 25 -4.00 -6.43 -5.98
N THR A 26 -2.81 -6.65 -6.51
CA THR A 26 -1.57 -6.64 -5.74
C THR A 26 -1.12 -5.21 -5.57
N VAL A 27 -0.77 -4.83 -4.35
CA VAL A 27 -0.27 -3.49 -4.01
C VAL A 27 1.11 -3.59 -3.38
N ILE A 28 1.89 -2.53 -3.50
CA ILE A 28 3.20 -2.44 -2.87
C ILE A 28 3.09 -1.52 -1.65
N LEU A 29 3.73 -1.91 -0.56
CA LEU A 29 3.94 -1.04 0.60
C LEU A 29 5.43 -0.97 0.89
N ALA A 30 5.91 0.23 1.16
CA ALA A 30 7.32 0.45 1.49
C ALA A 30 7.49 1.66 2.39
N THR A 31 8.47 1.59 3.29
CA THR A 31 8.97 2.75 4.01
C THR A 31 10.12 3.34 3.20
N VAL A 32 10.08 4.63 2.95
CA VAL A 32 11.00 5.29 2.01
C VAL A 32 12.44 5.27 2.48
N LYS A 33 13.35 5.47 1.53
CA LYS A 33 14.79 5.48 1.80
C LYS A 33 15.14 6.44 2.93
N GLY A 34 15.98 5.96 3.84
CA GLY A 34 16.42 6.71 5.00
C GLY A 34 15.52 6.58 6.22
N ASP A 35 14.35 5.99 6.06
CA ASP A 35 13.38 5.83 7.14
C ASP A 35 13.27 4.37 7.56
N ILE A 36 13.36 4.12 8.87
CA ILE A 36 13.30 2.77 9.43
C ILE A 36 12.01 2.52 10.23
N HIS A 37 11.10 3.49 10.24
CA HIS A 37 9.87 3.40 11.03
C HIS A 37 8.78 2.73 10.20
N ASP A 38 8.56 1.43 10.42
CA ASP A 38 7.64 0.64 9.60
C ASP A 38 6.40 0.13 10.33
N ILE A 39 6.18 0.54 11.58
CA ILE A 39 4.99 0.10 12.33
C ILE A 39 3.70 0.48 11.61
N GLY A 40 3.59 1.73 11.18
CA GLY A 40 2.41 2.20 10.44
C GLY A 40 2.19 1.45 9.14
N LYS A 41 3.28 1.22 8.40
CA LYS A 41 3.23 0.43 7.16
C LYS A 41 2.74 -0.99 7.44
N ASN A 42 3.23 -1.62 8.51
CA ASN A 42 2.84 -2.98 8.85
C ASN A 42 1.36 -3.08 9.24
N ILE A 43 0.83 -2.06 9.90
CA ILE A 43 -0.61 -1.98 10.21
C ILE A 43 -1.42 -1.91 8.91
N VAL A 44 -1.02 -1.07 7.98
CA VAL A 44 -1.68 -0.96 6.67
C VAL A 44 -1.63 -2.30 5.93
N LYS A 45 -0.50 -2.98 5.97
CA LYS A 45 -0.34 -4.29 5.34
C LYS A 45 -1.37 -5.29 5.87
N VAL A 46 -1.47 -5.43 7.19
CA VAL A 46 -2.42 -6.37 7.82
C VAL A 46 -3.85 -6.04 7.40
N ILE A 47 -4.22 -4.78 7.46
CA ILE A 47 -5.58 -4.36 7.12
C ILE A 47 -5.87 -4.58 5.64
N MET A 48 -4.95 -4.22 4.75
CA MET A 48 -5.11 -4.46 3.31
C MET A 48 -5.28 -5.94 3.01
N GLU A 49 -4.48 -6.79 3.64
CA GLU A 49 -4.58 -8.25 3.46
C GLU A 49 -5.93 -8.77 3.95
N ASN A 50 -6.45 -8.22 5.05
CA ASN A 50 -7.76 -8.60 5.56
C ASN A 50 -8.89 -8.23 4.60
N TYR A 51 -8.69 -7.22 3.76
CA TYR A 51 -9.65 -6.82 2.73
C TYR A 51 -9.44 -7.53 1.39
N GLY A 52 -8.54 -8.52 1.35
CA GLY A 52 -8.35 -9.38 0.18
C GLY A 52 -7.25 -8.94 -0.78
N TYR A 53 -6.53 -7.87 -0.47
CA TYR A 53 -5.40 -7.43 -1.31
C TYR A 53 -4.18 -8.29 -1.06
N LYS A 54 -3.44 -8.54 -2.13
CA LYS A 54 -2.13 -9.14 -2.01
C LYS A 54 -1.12 -8.00 -1.83
N VAL A 55 -0.32 -8.06 -0.78
CA VAL A 55 0.63 -6.99 -0.45
C VAL A 55 2.06 -7.47 -0.68
N ILE A 56 2.80 -6.73 -1.49
CA ILE A 56 4.25 -6.88 -1.60
C ILE A 56 4.85 -5.85 -0.65
N ASP A 57 5.35 -6.32 0.48
CA ASP A 57 5.99 -5.48 1.49
C ASP A 57 7.49 -5.43 1.22
N LEU A 58 7.96 -4.31 0.73
CA LEU A 58 9.38 -4.13 0.42
C LEU A 58 10.21 -3.79 1.65
N GLY A 59 9.55 -3.54 2.79
CA GLY A 59 10.23 -3.25 4.03
C GLY A 59 10.49 -1.78 4.26
N LYS A 60 11.60 -1.48 4.90
CA LYS A 60 12.00 -0.13 5.30
C LYS A 60 13.30 0.26 4.59
N ASP A 61 13.57 1.55 4.56
CA ASP A 61 14.78 2.10 3.93
C ASP A 61 14.90 1.62 2.47
N VAL A 62 13.79 1.75 1.72
CA VAL A 62 13.73 1.21 0.36
C VAL A 62 14.03 2.30 -0.67
N PRO A 63 15.04 2.09 -1.53
CA PRO A 63 15.37 3.07 -2.57
C PRO A 63 14.24 3.27 -3.57
N PRO A 64 14.11 4.47 -4.15
CA PRO A 64 13.07 4.74 -5.15
C PRO A 64 13.09 3.77 -6.33
N GLU A 65 14.28 3.40 -6.81
CA GLU A 65 14.44 2.50 -7.94
C GLU A 65 13.90 1.10 -7.65
N THR A 66 14.11 0.62 -6.43
CA THR A 66 13.62 -0.69 -6.00
C THR A 66 12.09 -0.71 -6.04
N ILE A 67 11.46 0.35 -5.56
CA ILE A 67 10.00 0.46 -5.55
C ILE A 67 9.46 0.55 -6.97
N ALA A 68 10.03 1.42 -7.79
CA ALA A 68 9.60 1.61 -9.17
C ALA A 68 9.78 0.34 -10.01
N ASN A 69 10.91 -0.34 -9.87
CA ASN A 69 11.16 -1.58 -10.60
C ASN A 69 10.19 -2.69 -10.20
N CYS A 70 9.90 -2.80 -8.91
CA CYS A 70 8.91 -3.76 -8.42
C CYS A 70 7.53 -3.47 -8.98
N ALA A 71 7.15 -2.21 -9.07
CA ALA A 71 5.87 -1.80 -9.65
C ALA A 71 5.77 -2.17 -11.13
N ILE A 72 6.85 -1.99 -11.88
CA ILE A 72 6.88 -2.34 -13.30
C ILE A 72 6.81 -3.86 -13.49
N GLU A 73 7.67 -4.60 -12.77
CA GLU A 73 7.77 -6.06 -12.90
C GLU A 73 6.46 -6.77 -12.56
N ASN A 74 5.71 -6.25 -11.60
CA ASN A 74 4.48 -6.87 -11.13
C ASN A 74 3.22 -6.17 -11.63
N ASN A 75 3.38 -5.20 -12.54
CA ASN A 75 2.28 -4.40 -13.08
C ASN A 75 1.39 -3.81 -11.98
N ILE A 76 2.01 -3.17 -11.01
CA ILE A 76 1.33 -2.60 -9.84
C ILE A 76 0.66 -1.28 -10.20
N ARG A 77 -0.57 -1.09 -9.75
CA ARG A 77 -1.34 0.13 -9.98
C ARG A 77 -1.48 1.00 -8.72
N LEU A 78 -1.09 0.48 -7.57
CA LEU A 78 -1.15 1.22 -6.31
C LEU A 78 0.07 0.92 -5.46
N VAL A 79 0.78 1.97 -5.05
CA VAL A 79 1.91 1.90 -4.14
C VAL A 79 1.59 2.74 -2.91
N GLY A 80 1.79 2.17 -1.73
CA GLY A 80 1.70 2.90 -0.47
C GLY A 80 3.09 3.20 0.07
N LEU A 81 3.38 4.46 0.33
CA LEU A 81 4.65 4.90 0.87
C LEU A 81 4.47 5.46 2.28
N SER A 82 5.42 5.16 3.14
CA SER A 82 5.43 5.61 4.53
C SER A 82 6.69 6.41 4.82
N ALA A 83 6.55 7.53 5.51
CA ALA A 83 7.66 8.32 6.03
C ALA A 83 7.26 8.89 7.38
N LEU A 84 8.16 8.82 8.37
CA LEU A 84 7.90 9.33 9.72
C LEU A 84 8.73 10.56 10.05
N MET A 85 9.75 10.87 9.25
CA MET A 85 10.65 12.00 9.48
C MET A 85 10.57 13.00 8.33
N THR A 86 10.67 14.30 8.66
CA THR A 86 10.70 15.36 7.63
C THR A 86 11.87 15.18 6.69
N THR A 87 12.99 14.65 7.20
CA THR A 87 14.20 14.41 6.41
C THR A 87 14.03 13.31 5.36
N THR A 88 13.00 12.46 5.48
CA THR A 88 12.73 11.39 4.52
C THR A 88 11.62 11.72 3.53
N VAL A 89 10.93 12.84 3.70
CA VAL A 89 9.92 13.31 2.73
C VAL A 89 10.52 13.54 1.33
N PRO A 90 11.73 14.09 1.18
CA PRO A 90 12.34 14.20 -0.16
C PRO A 90 12.53 12.86 -0.87
N ALA A 91 12.86 11.80 -0.13
CA ALA A 91 12.96 10.46 -0.71
C ALA A 91 11.59 9.94 -1.19
N MET A 92 10.55 10.28 -0.48
CA MET A 92 9.17 9.97 -0.88
C MET A 92 8.80 10.71 -2.17
N GLU A 93 9.14 11.98 -2.28
CA GLU A 93 8.92 12.77 -3.49
C GLU A 93 9.68 12.18 -4.68
N GLU A 94 10.93 11.83 -4.48
CA GLU A 94 11.77 11.20 -5.51
C GLU A 94 11.15 9.89 -6.00
N THR A 95 10.63 9.09 -5.08
CA THR A 95 9.96 7.83 -5.40
C THR A 95 8.72 8.08 -6.25
N ILE A 96 7.91 9.06 -5.86
CA ILE A 96 6.68 9.43 -6.59
C ILE A 96 7.02 9.89 -8.02
N LYS A 97 8.02 10.74 -8.16
CA LYS A 97 8.47 11.23 -9.46
C LYS A 97 8.91 10.09 -10.37
N LEU A 98 9.68 9.16 -9.82
CA LEU A 98 10.19 8.03 -10.58
C LEU A 98 9.06 7.10 -11.02
N ILE A 99 8.13 6.79 -10.14
CA ILE A 99 6.96 5.97 -10.47
C ILE A 99 6.11 6.65 -11.54
N SER A 100 5.87 7.94 -11.40
CA SER A 100 5.08 8.71 -12.36
C SER A 100 5.71 8.71 -13.75
N LYS A 101 7.04 8.73 -13.81
CA LYS A 101 7.78 8.70 -15.06
C LYS A 101 7.76 7.31 -15.70
N LEU A 102 7.97 6.27 -14.91
CA LEU A 102 8.17 4.90 -15.42
C LEU A 102 6.87 4.11 -15.53
N LYS A 103 5.88 4.43 -14.69
CA LYS A 103 4.58 3.74 -14.69
C LYS A 103 3.46 4.74 -14.37
N PRO A 104 3.05 5.55 -15.37
CA PRO A 104 2.07 6.62 -15.15
C PRO A 104 0.70 6.17 -14.65
N ASP A 105 0.32 4.93 -14.89
CA ASP A 105 -0.94 4.35 -14.42
C ASP A 105 -0.90 3.91 -12.96
N CYS A 106 0.27 3.96 -12.32
CA CYS A 106 0.42 3.59 -10.92
C CYS A 106 0.13 4.81 -10.03
N LYS A 107 -0.81 4.65 -9.11
CA LYS A 107 -1.13 5.70 -8.14
C LYS A 107 -0.32 5.49 -6.87
N VAL A 108 -0.03 6.58 -6.17
CA VAL A 108 0.75 6.55 -4.94
C VAL A 108 -0.05 7.16 -3.80
N VAL A 109 -0.27 6.38 -2.76
CA VAL A 109 -0.85 6.84 -1.50
C VAL A 109 0.27 6.98 -0.49
N VAL A 110 0.26 8.07 0.27
CA VAL A 110 1.30 8.34 1.26
C VAL A 110 0.69 8.44 2.65
N GLY A 111 1.47 8.04 3.65
CA GLY A 111 1.08 8.10 5.05
C GLY A 111 2.29 8.22 5.95
N GLY A 112 2.03 8.54 7.21
CA GLY A 112 3.07 8.69 8.22
C GLY A 112 2.82 9.92 9.08
N ALA A 113 3.31 9.88 10.33
CA ALA A 113 3.00 10.90 11.32
C ALA A 113 3.48 12.30 10.94
N VAL A 114 4.54 12.41 10.15
CA VAL A 114 5.09 13.70 9.70
C VAL A 114 4.28 14.31 8.56
N LEU A 115 3.50 13.50 7.87
CA LEU A 115 2.80 13.95 6.66
C LEU A 115 1.51 14.66 6.99
N THR A 116 1.18 15.61 6.12
CA THR A 116 -0.08 16.35 6.12
C THR A 116 -0.58 16.39 4.69
N GLN A 117 -1.81 16.83 4.48
CA GLN A 117 -2.34 17.03 3.15
C GLN A 117 -1.47 18.01 2.34
N GLU A 118 -0.95 19.04 3.00
CA GLU A 118 -0.08 20.02 2.35
C GLU A 118 1.20 19.38 1.84
N TYR A 119 1.85 18.54 2.65
CA TYR A 119 3.04 17.81 2.23
C TYR A 119 2.74 16.87 1.06
N ALA A 120 1.63 16.14 1.14
CA ALA A 120 1.23 15.23 0.08
C ALA A 120 1.02 15.98 -1.24
N ASP A 121 0.39 17.15 -1.19
CA ASP A 121 0.19 17.98 -2.37
C ASP A 121 1.51 18.48 -2.94
N MET A 122 2.44 18.92 -2.08
CA MET A 122 3.76 19.40 -2.49
C MET A 122 4.57 18.33 -3.21
N ILE A 123 4.49 17.09 -2.78
CA ILE A 123 5.25 15.98 -3.39
C ILE A 123 4.48 15.26 -4.47
N HIS A 124 3.29 15.76 -4.83
CA HIS A 124 2.45 15.23 -5.89
C HIS A 124 1.97 13.80 -5.66
N ALA A 125 1.70 13.45 -4.41
CA ALA A 125 1.07 12.18 -4.08
C ALA A 125 -0.37 12.18 -4.60
N ASP A 126 -0.85 11.03 -5.02
CA ASP A 126 -2.22 10.90 -5.51
C ASP A 126 -3.23 10.93 -4.36
N LYS A 127 -2.83 10.46 -3.18
CA LYS A 127 -3.68 10.45 -2.01
C LYS A 127 -2.84 10.53 -0.75
N TYR A 128 -3.31 11.33 0.22
CA TYR A 128 -2.82 11.29 1.60
C TYR A 128 -3.79 10.47 2.44
N ALA A 129 -3.32 9.40 3.04
CA ALA A 129 -4.11 8.57 3.96
C ALA A 129 -3.74 8.90 5.39
N LYS A 130 -4.68 9.44 6.11
CA LYS A 130 -4.51 9.83 7.51
C LYS A 130 -4.40 8.61 8.42
N ASN A 131 -4.99 7.50 8.00
CA ASN A 131 -4.96 6.23 8.72
C ASN A 131 -5.06 5.07 7.73
N ALA A 132 -4.88 3.85 8.24
CA ALA A 132 -4.88 2.66 7.40
C ALA A 132 -6.19 2.45 6.63
N MET A 133 -7.32 2.77 7.24
CA MET A 133 -8.62 2.59 6.57
C MET A 133 -8.80 3.53 5.38
N GLU A 134 -8.22 4.72 5.42
CA GLU A 134 -8.27 5.61 4.26
C GLU A 134 -7.50 5.04 3.09
N THR A 135 -6.40 4.32 3.35
CA THR A 135 -5.66 3.61 2.30
C THR A 135 -6.54 2.54 1.65
N VAL A 136 -7.24 1.76 2.47
CA VAL A 136 -8.17 0.73 1.96
C VAL A 136 -9.27 1.35 1.12
N ARG A 137 -9.89 2.42 1.61
CA ARG A 137 -10.97 3.11 0.89
C ARG A 137 -10.49 3.64 -0.46
N TYR A 138 -9.31 4.22 -0.50
CA TYR A 138 -8.73 4.69 -1.74
C TYR A 138 -8.51 3.55 -2.74
N ALA A 139 -8.00 2.42 -2.26
CA ALA A 139 -7.81 1.24 -3.09
C ALA A 139 -9.14 0.71 -3.63
N GLU A 140 -10.18 0.66 -2.78
CA GLU A 140 -11.50 0.20 -3.21
C GLU A 140 -12.09 1.10 -4.29
N GLU A 141 -11.92 2.42 -4.16
CA GLU A 141 -12.35 3.37 -5.18
C GLU A 141 -11.56 3.22 -6.47
N LEU A 142 -10.24 3.09 -6.36
CA LEU A 142 -9.34 2.98 -7.51
C LEU A 142 -9.62 1.73 -8.34
N PHE A 143 -9.89 0.62 -7.67
CA PHE A 143 -10.09 -0.67 -8.32
C PHE A 143 -11.56 -1.04 -8.51
N ASN A 144 -12.49 -0.17 -8.15
CA ASN A 144 -13.93 -0.39 -8.29
C ASN A 144 -14.46 -1.60 -7.49
N TYR A 145 -14.02 -1.72 -6.28
CA TYR A 145 -14.56 -2.73 -5.36
C TYR A 145 -15.65 -2.22 -4.43
#